data_a5b331270c2763b7c5f89e155b1f5adb
#
_entry.id   a5b331270c2763b7c5f89e155b1f5adb
#
_cell.length_a   1.000
_cell.length_b   1.000
_cell.length_c   1.000
_cell.angle_alpha   90.00
_cell.angle_beta   90.00
_cell.angle_gamma   90.00
#
_symmetry.space_group_name_H-M   'P 1'
#
loop_
_entity.id
_entity.type
_entity.pdbx_description
1 polymer ?
#
loop_
_entity_poly.entity_id
_entity_poly.type
_entity_poly.pdbx_seq_one_letter_code
_entity_poly.pdbx_strand_id
1 'polypeptide(L)'
;MRKFIIITLLLFCSLSVDAKRYDINEIPHVQVENRYRFTSNPDGILSDEAVERIDQLCYDLRHKAIAQVAVVAVKEIEGDDVFDFAYELFSKWGVGNKSDNGIGILLVEELREIRFVTGYGIEGTLTDAHCKRIQTQYMLPHFREGDYSAGMVAGMEAICAILNGSELDLGGNDDFQEDETTEIAMILIFMMFICVGVPLLLVFIDRQSRKCPKCKQIALKKESARIIKRSMGIRTYEDTYVCSKCGNVVKRKRDDYDSTHTNHRGGGPIIMGGGFGRGGGFGGGSIGGGFGGGHFGGGGAGSRW
;
A
#
# COMPACT_ATOMS: atom_id res chain seq x y z
N MET A 1 -23.83 2.29 -48.83
CA MET A 1 -23.94 1.55 -47.57
C MET A 1 -22.60 1.41 -46.83
N ARG A 2 -21.50 0.91 -47.44
CA ARG A 2 -20.20 0.75 -46.76
C ARG A 2 -19.59 2.04 -46.14
N LYS A 3 -19.78 3.19 -46.81
CA LYS A 3 -19.25 4.50 -46.30
C LYS A 3 -20.09 5.02 -45.11
N PHE A 4 -21.40 4.73 -45.09
CA PHE A 4 -22.25 5.12 -43.95
C PHE A 4 -21.93 4.30 -42.68
N ILE A 5 -21.63 3.00 -42.82
CA ILE A 5 -21.27 2.13 -41.71
C ILE A 5 -19.94 2.57 -41.09
N ILE A 6 -18.96 3.00 -41.91
CA ILE A 6 -17.66 3.50 -41.43
C ILE A 6 -17.83 4.82 -40.68
N ILE A 7 -18.68 5.74 -41.16
CA ILE A 7 -18.96 7.01 -40.50
C ILE A 7 -19.66 6.80 -39.14
N THR A 8 -20.62 5.85 -39.11
CA THR A 8 -21.33 5.51 -37.86
C THR A 8 -20.41 4.82 -36.87
N LEU A 9 -19.46 3.98 -37.32
CA LEU A 9 -18.45 3.35 -36.46
C LEU A 9 -17.44 4.33 -35.93
N LEU A 10 -17.03 5.34 -36.73
CA LEU A 10 -16.16 6.42 -36.32
C LEU A 10 -16.82 7.38 -35.33
N LEU A 11 -18.14 7.62 -35.48
CA LEU A 11 -18.89 8.47 -34.55
C LEU A 11 -19.10 7.77 -33.18
N PHE A 12 -19.08 6.45 -33.14
CA PHE A 12 -19.25 5.68 -31.90
C PHE A 12 -17.92 5.59 -31.09
N CYS A 13 -16.77 5.88 -31.72
CA CYS A 13 -15.45 5.77 -31.09
C CYS A 13 -15.00 7.04 -30.37
N SER A 14 -15.80 8.12 -30.36
CA SER A 14 -15.43 9.44 -29.82
C SER A 14 -16.13 9.83 -28.50
N LEU A 15 -16.78 8.88 -27.82
CA LEU A 15 -17.29 9.10 -26.46
C LEU A 15 -16.27 8.59 -25.46
N SER A 16 -15.06 9.17 -25.46
CA SER A 16 -14.19 9.09 -24.29
C SER A 16 -14.84 9.99 -23.23
N VAL A 17 -15.57 9.38 -22.31
CA VAL A 17 -15.97 10.04 -21.08
C VAL A 17 -14.69 10.10 -20.23
N ASP A 18 -14.00 11.24 -20.24
CA ASP A 18 -12.95 11.49 -19.26
C ASP A 18 -13.58 11.40 -17.87
N ALA A 19 -13.17 10.42 -17.08
CA ALA A 19 -13.55 10.36 -15.67
C ALA A 19 -12.99 11.60 -14.97
N LYS A 20 -13.85 12.32 -14.25
CA LYS A 20 -13.41 13.50 -13.49
C LYS A 20 -12.54 13.03 -12.34
N ARG A 21 -11.30 13.53 -12.28
CA ARG A 21 -10.43 13.39 -11.11
C ARG A 21 -10.79 14.46 -10.09
N TYR A 22 -10.97 14.02 -8.86
CA TYR A 22 -11.34 14.93 -7.78
C TYR A 22 -10.13 15.34 -6.96
N ASP A 23 -9.94 16.66 -6.81
CA ASP A 23 -9.15 17.21 -5.70
C ASP A 23 -10.00 17.21 -4.41
N ILE A 24 -9.35 17.23 -3.26
CA ILE A 24 -9.98 17.24 -1.92
C ILE A 24 -11.01 18.37 -1.79
N ASN A 25 -10.77 19.52 -2.45
CA ASN A 25 -11.66 20.68 -2.40
C ASN A 25 -12.89 20.55 -3.32
N GLU A 26 -12.85 19.65 -4.27
CA GLU A 26 -13.90 19.46 -5.27
C GLU A 26 -14.97 18.42 -4.86
N ILE A 27 -14.67 17.62 -3.84
CA ILE A 27 -15.63 16.64 -3.33
C ILE A 27 -16.74 17.36 -2.59
N PRO A 28 -18.01 17.17 -2.98
CA PRO A 28 -19.15 17.82 -2.34
C PRO A 28 -19.27 17.44 -0.87
N HIS A 29 -19.16 18.42 0.02
CA HIS A 29 -19.42 18.21 1.45
C HIS A 29 -20.93 18.29 1.72
N VAL A 30 -21.65 17.22 1.39
CA VAL A 30 -23.11 17.15 1.38
C VAL A 30 -23.75 17.51 2.72
N GLN A 31 -23.08 17.29 3.85
CA GLN A 31 -23.61 17.58 5.18
C GLN A 31 -23.69 19.08 5.48
N VAL A 32 -22.90 19.92 4.79
CA VAL A 32 -23.01 21.39 4.89
C VAL A 32 -24.31 21.87 4.28
N GLU A 33 -24.74 21.26 3.16
CA GLU A 33 -25.96 21.58 2.46
C GLU A 33 -27.20 20.96 3.15
N ASN A 34 -27.07 19.72 3.58
CA ASN A 34 -28.13 18.97 4.25
C ASN A 34 -27.57 18.14 5.40
N ARG A 35 -27.87 18.55 6.65
CA ARG A 35 -27.43 17.90 7.88
C ARG A 35 -27.83 16.42 8.04
N TYR A 36 -28.71 15.91 7.20
CA TYR A 36 -29.18 14.53 7.17
C TYR A 36 -28.50 13.69 6.08
N ARG A 37 -27.63 14.30 5.29
CA ARG A 37 -26.83 13.63 4.26
C ARG A 37 -25.42 13.39 4.79
N PHE A 38 -24.93 12.19 4.61
CA PHE A 38 -23.61 11.73 5.07
C PHE A 38 -22.79 11.15 3.95
N THR A 39 -23.44 10.83 2.81
CA THR A 39 -22.87 10.14 1.67
C THR A 39 -22.70 11.11 0.49
N SER A 40 -21.45 11.37 0.09
CA SER A 40 -21.09 12.08 -1.14
C SER A 40 -20.86 11.08 -2.27
N ASN A 41 -21.72 11.11 -3.28
CA ASN A 41 -21.71 10.19 -4.43
C ASN A 41 -21.86 10.97 -5.75
N PRO A 42 -20.89 11.86 -6.08
CA PRO A 42 -21.03 12.75 -7.22
C PRO A 42 -21.04 12.05 -8.57
N ASP A 43 -20.42 10.88 -8.66
CA ASP A 43 -20.33 10.08 -9.90
C ASP A 43 -21.44 9.05 -10.05
N GLY A 44 -22.33 8.94 -9.07
CA GLY A 44 -23.45 8.00 -9.14
C GLY A 44 -23.02 6.53 -9.08
N ILE A 45 -21.93 6.21 -8.36
CA ILE A 45 -21.43 4.83 -8.20
C ILE A 45 -22.42 4.00 -7.38
N LEU A 46 -23.00 4.63 -6.35
CA LEU A 46 -24.00 4.02 -5.49
C LEU A 46 -25.40 4.38 -5.98
N SER A 47 -26.34 3.45 -5.86
CA SER A 47 -27.76 3.73 -6.15
C SER A 47 -28.34 4.67 -5.10
N ASP A 48 -29.41 5.36 -5.47
CA ASP A 48 -30.09 6.29 -4.58
C ASP A 48 -30.62 5.59 -3.32
N GLU A 49 -31.12 4.36 -3.47
CA GLU A 49 -31.62 3.54 -2.35
C GLU A 49 -30.49 3.16 -1.39
N ALA A 50 -29.28 2.85 -1.92
CA ALA A 50 -28.11 2.56 -1.10
C ALA A 50 -27.65 3.80 -0.36
N VAL A 51 -27.62 4.96 -1.01
CA VAL A 51 -27.27 6.24 -0.38
C VAL A 51 -28.26 6.58 0.75
N GLU A 52 -29.57 6.44 0.53
CA GLU A 52 -30.59 6.68 1.57
C GLU A 52 -30.40 5.72 2.75
N ARG A 53 -30.15 4.43 2.48
CA ARG A 53 -29.90 3.43 3.53
C ARG A 53 -28.66 3.75 4.36
N ILE A 54 -27.57 4.11 3.70
CA ILE A 54 -26.30 4.49 4.36
C ILE A 54 -26.51 5.77 5.19
N ASP A 55 -27.16 6.78 4.64
CA ASP A 55 -27.46 8.03 5.35
C ASP A 55 -28.31 7.78 6.60
N GLN A 56 -29.29 6.88 6.53
CA GLN A 56 -30.11 6.48 7.69
C GLN A 56 -29.25 5.83 8.79
N LEU A 57 -28.36 4.91 8.42
CA LEU A 57 -27.45 4.24 9.37
C LEU A 57 -26.49 5.25 10.03
N CYS A 58 -25.94 6.17 9.24
CA CYS A 58 -25.08 7.23 9.74
C CYS A 58 -25.83 8.18 10.68
N TYR A 59 -27.08 8.54 10.35
CA TYR A 59 -27.93 9.36 11.18
C TYR A 59 -28.20 8.69 12.53
N ASP A 60 -28.50 7.38 12.54
CA ASP A 60 -28.79 6.63 13.78
C ASP A 60 -27.56 6.59 14.70
N LEU A 61 -26.35 6.37 14.16
CA LEU A 61 -25.11 6.41 14.93
C LEU A 61 -24.85 7.80 15.52
N ARG A 62 -25.07 8.85 14.72
CA ARG A 62 -24.91 10.24 15.17
C ARG A 62 -25.93 10.60 16.23
N HIS A 63 -27.20 10.22 16.03
CA HIS A 63 -28.29 10.53 16.98
C HIS A 63 -28.09 9.85 18.34
N LYS A 64 -27.54 8.64 18.35
CA LYS A 64 -27.13 7.92 19.56
C LYS A 64 -25.83 8.44 20.18
N ALA A 65 -25.18 9.42 19.56
CA ALA A 65 -23.86 9.97 19.94
C ALA A 65 -22.72 8.90 19.98
N ILE A 66 -22.87 7.82 19.22
CA ILE A 66 -21.88 6.74 19.16
C ILE A 66 -20.74 7.15 18.24
N ALA A 67 -21.03 7.47 16.98
CA ALA A 67 -20.05 7.84 15.98
C ALA A 67 -20.60 8.88 15.00
N GLN A 68 -19.70 9.60 14.33
CA GLN A 68 -20.01 10.44 13.17
C GLN A 68 -19.32 9.86 11.96
N VAL A 69 -20.09 9.46 10.95
CA VAL A 69 -19.58 8.80 9.76
C VAL A 69 -19.72 9.74 8.56
N ALA A 70 -18.71 9.77 7.71
CA ALA A 70 -18.76 10.39 6.37
C ALA A 70 -18.39 9.33 5.34
N VAL A 71 -19.19 9.23 4.28
CA VAL A 71 -18.98 8.29 3.19
C VAL A 71 -18.77 9.04 1.89
N VAL A 72 -17.75 8.66 1.14
CA VAL A 72 -17.44 9.23 -0.18
C VAL A 72 -17.24 8.09 -1.16
N ALA A 73 -17.93 8.16 -2.31
CA ALA A 73 -17.75 7.24 -3.42
C ALA A 73 -17.47 8.06 -4.69
N VAL A 74 -16.27 7.91 -5.25
CA VAL A 74 -15.79 8.64 -6.42
C VAL A 74 -15.10 7.69 -7.41
N LYS A 75 -15.13 8.04 -8.69
CA LYS A 75 -14.44 7.25 -9.72
C LYS A 75 -12.94 7.37 -9.62
N GLU A 76 -12.41 8.57 -9.53
CA GLU A 76 -10.98 8.83 -9.56
C GLU A 76 -10.63 10.02 -8.63
N ILE A 77 -9.45 9.97 -8.03
CA ILE A 77 -8.92 11.02 -7.16
C ILE A 77 -7.62 11.58 -7.74
N GLU A 78 -7.23 12.78 -7.36
CA GLU A 78 -5.89 13.29 -7.61
C GLU A 78 -4.89 12.62 -6.67
N GLY A 79 -3.75 12.17 -7.23
CA GLY A 79 -2.71 11.44 -6.51
C GLY A 79 -2.91 9.93 -6.52
N ASP A 80 -1.89 9.22 -6.03
CA ASP A 80 -1.83 7.75 -6.07
C ASP A 80 -2.07 7.12 -4.69
N ASP A 81 -2.10 7.93 -3.60
CA ASP A 81 -2.27 7.45 -2.24
C ASP A 81 -3.68 7.72 -1.72
N VAL A 82 -4.50 6.67 -1.70
CA VAL A 82 -5.89 6.72 -1.23
C VAL A 82 -5.96 6.98 0.29
N PHE A 83 -4.94 6.56 1.06
CA PHE A 83 -4.90 6.81 2.49
C PHE A 83 -4.69 8.30 2.79
N ASP A 84 -3.66 8.88 2.20
CA ASP A 84 -3.33 10.30 2.42
C ASP A 84 -4.50 11.17 1.99
N PHE A 85 -5.11 10.87 0.83
CA PHE A 85 -6.28 11.58 0.33
C PHE A 85 -7.47 11.47 1.30
N ALA A 86 -7.81 10.27 1.75
CA ALA A 86 -8.92 10.06 2.70
C ALA A 86 -8.67 10.77 4.04
N TYR A 87 -7.46 10.64 4.57
CA TYR A 87 -7.06 11.26 5.83
C TYR A 87 -7.18 12.79 5.77
N GLU A 88 -6.66 13.39 4.70
CA GLU A 88 -6.70 14.85 4.50
C GLU A 88 -8.13 15.34 4.28
N LEU A 89 -8.92 14.66 3.45
CA LEU A 89 -10.31 14.98 3.16
C LEU A 89 -11.16 14.98 4.45
N PHE A 90 -11.16 13.87 5.19
CA PHE A 90 -12.01 13.74 6.38
C PHE A 90 -11.52 14.58 7.56
N SER A 91 -10.20 14.80 7.66
CA SER A 91 -9.64 15.76 8.62
C SER A 91 -10.08 17.19 8.32
N LYS A 92 -10.08 17.58 7.05
CA LYS A 92 -10.56 18.89 6.60
C LYS A 92 -12.05 19.08 6.85
N TRP A 93 -12.85 18.03 6.65
CA TRP A 93 -14.27 18.08 6.97
C TRP A 93 -14.54 18.07 8.47
N GLY A 94 -13.54 17.70 9.30
CA GLY A 94 -13.65 17.62 10.76
C GLY A 94 -14.63 16.53 11.20
N VAL A 95 -14.61 15.38 10.53
CA VAL A 95 -15.51 14.27 10.81
C VAL A 95 -15.27 13.74 12.23
N GLY A 96 -16.32 13.67 13.03
CA GLY A 96 -16.24 13.34 14.45
C GLY A 96 -16.64 14.52 15.34
N ASN A 97 -16.48 14.34 16.64
CA ASN A 97 -16.72 15.35 17.65
C ASN A 97 -15.49 15.48 18.59
N LYS A 98 -15.65 16.19 19.70
CA LYS A 98 -14.58 16.36 20.71
C LYS A 98 -14.10 15.05 21.35
N SER A 99 -14.81 13.94 21.15
CA SER A 99 -14.41 12.62 21.60
C SER A 99 -13.69 11.83 20.50
N ASP A 100 -13.33 12.45 19.37
CA ASP A 100 -12.64 11.87 18.23
C ASP A 100 -13.31 10.58 17.71
N ASN A 101 -14.65 10.57 17.68
CA ASN A 101 -15.46 9.42 17.27
C ASN A 101 -15.84 9.43 15.79
N GLY A 102 -14.96 9.98 14.95
CA GLY A 102 -15.15 10.07 13.50
C GLY A 102 -14.80 8.78 12.77
N ILE A 103 -15.55 8.50 11.70
CA ILE A 103 -15.26 7.43 10.74
C ILE A 103 -15.38 8.02 9.34
N GLY A 104 -14.31 7.97 8.56
CA GLY A 104 -14.29 8.31 7.15
C GLY A 104 -14.22 7.05 6.29
N ILE A 105 -15.07 6.95 5.27
CA ILE A 105 -15.10 5.83 4.33
C ILE A 105 -14.96 6.39 2.93
N LEU A 106 -13.88 6.04 2.22
CA LEU A 106 -13.62 6.45 0.85
C LEU A 106 -13.58 5.22 -0.07
N LEU A 107 -14.44 5.19 -1.07
CA LEU A 107 -14.44 4.24 -2.17
C LEU A 107 -13.91 4.95 -3.43
N VAL A 108 -12.86 4.40 -4.05
CA VAL A 108 -12.32 4.86 -5.33
C VAL A 108 -12.45 3.73 -6.36
N GLU A 109 -13.37 3.89 -7.29
CA GLU A 109 -13.76 2.83 -8.23
C GLU A 109 -12.61 2.44 -9.16
N GLU A 110 -11.95 3.40 -9.80
CA GLU A 110 -10.88 3.15 -10.79
C GLU A 110 -9.64 2.48 -10.15
N LEU A 111 -9.31 2.86 -8.91
CA LEU A 111 -8.22 2.25 -8.16
C LEU A 111 -8.63 0.91 -7.53
N ARG A 112 -9.91 0.56 -7.58
CA ARG A 112 -10.48 -0.61 -6.89
C ARG A 112 -10.05 -0.67 -5.44
N GLU A 113 -10.13 0.45 -4.75
CA GLU A 113 -9.69 0.57 -3.37
C GLU A 113 -10.78 1.18 -2.51
N ILE A 114 -10.98 0.58 -1.33
CA ILE A 114 -11.75 1.15 -0.24
C ILE A 114 -10.84 1.44 0.93
N ARG A 115 -11.02 2.60 1.54
CA ARG A 115 -10.25 3.04 2.70
C ARG A 115 -11.17 3.48 3.82
N PHE A 116 -10.90 2.98 5.02
CA PHE A 116 -11.48 3.48 6.26
C PHE A 116 -10.43 4.30 7.00
N VAL A 117 -10.84 5.40 7.60
CA VAL A 117 -10.04 6.22 8.51
C VAL A 117 -10.84 6.42 9.78
N THR A 118 -10.25 6.09 10.92
CA THR A 118 -10.90 6.11 12.23
C THR A 118 -10.29 7.17 13.16
N GLY A 119 -11.11 7.82 13.94
CA GLY A 119 -10.66 8.72 14.99
C GLY A 119 -10.26 7.96 16.26
N TYR A 120 -9.39 8.53 17.06
CA TYR A 120 -8.86 7.91 18.29
C TYR A 120 -9.94 7.41 19.26
N GLY A 121 -11.06 8.11 19.35
CA GLY A 121 -12.13 7.76 20.29
C GLY A 121 -12.95 6.53 19.90
N ILE A 122 -12.80 6.05 18.64
CA ILE A 122 -13.55 4.89 18.14
C ILE A 122 -12.68 3.65 17.98
N GLU A 123 -11.33 3.81 17.95
CA GLU A 123 -10.37 2.73 17.70
C GLU A 123 -10.48 1.58 18.71
N GLY A 124 -10.90 1.86 19.95
CA GLY A 124 -11.12 0.84 20.98
C GLY A 124 -12.26 -0.13 20.66
N THR A 125 -13.28 0.31 19.90
CA THR A 125 -14.44 -0.49 19.52
C THR A 125 -14.34 -0.95 18.06
N LEU A 126 -14.01 -0.04 17.16
CA LEU A 126 -13.80 -0.32 15.74
C LEU A 126 -12.29 -0.30 15.44
N THR A 127 -11.62 -1.40 15.76
CA THR A 127 -10.17 -1.56 15.53
C THR A 127 -9.84 -1.70 14.05
N ASP A 128 -8.57 -1.51 13.66
CA ASP A 128 -8.09 -1.72 12.29
C ASP A 128 -8.40 -3.15 11.80
N ALA A 129 -8.28 -4.14 12.70
CA ALA A 129 -8.64 -5.53 12.41
C ALA A 129 -10.13 -5.67 12.10
N HIS A 130 -11.02 -5.00 12.85
CA HIS A 130 -12.45 -4.97 12.54
C HIS A 130 -12.70 -4.30 11.20
N CYS A 131 -12.09 -3.14 10.93
CA CYS A 131 -12.20 -2.45 9.64
C CYS A 131 -11.79 -3.35 8.48
N LYS A 132 -10.63 -4.03 8.59
CA LYS A 132 -10.13 -4.96 7.57
C LYS A 132 -11.09 -6.12 7.35
N ARG A 133 -11.60 -6.72 8.43
CA ARG A 133 -12.53 -7.84 8.37
C ARG A 133 -13.88 -7.45 7.73
N ILE A 134 -14.42 -6.28 8.08
CA ILE A 134 -15.62 -5.74 7.44
C ILE A 134 -15.41 -5.59 5.94
N GLN A 135 -14.31 -4.97 5.54
CA GLN A 135 -14.00 -4.81 4.12
C GLN A 135 -13.94 -6.17 3.41
N THR A 136 -13.16 -7.12 3.93
CA THR A 136 -12.90 -8.38 3.26
C THR A 136 -14.10 -9.34 3.23
N GLN A 137 -14.91 -9.37 4.29
CA GLN A 137 -16.02 -10.33 4.41
C GLN A 137 -17.35 -9.77 3.89
N TYR A 138 -17.61 -8.47 4.09
CA TYR A 138 -18.93 -7.88 3.80
C TYR A 138 -18.91 -7.00 2.55
N MET A 139 -17.79 -6.35 2.20
CA MET A 139 -17.77 -5.39 1.10
C MET A 139 -17.15 -5.97 -0.17
N LEU A 140 -15.95 -6.52 -0.09
CA LEU A 140 -15.19 -6.99 -1.24
C LEU A 140 -15.87 -8.08 -2.09
N PRO A 141 -16.62 -9.05 -1.53
CA PRO A 141 -17.35 -10.01 -2.36
C PRO A 141 -18.29 -9.31 -3.36
N HIS A 142 -19.06 -8.33 -2.89
CA HIS A 142 -19.95 -7.54 -3.75
C HIS A 142 -19.19 -6.66 -4.75
N PHE A 143 -18.10 -6.04 -4.31
CA PHE A 143 -17.28 -5.18 -5.17
C PHE A 143 -16.64 -5.95 -6.34
N ARG A 144 -16.25 -7.21 -6.12
CA ARG A 144 -15.75 -8.09 -7.19
C ARG A 144 -16.79 -8.43 -8.23
N GLU A 145 -18.07 -8.42 -7.84
CA GLU A 145 -19.22 -8.59 -8.72
C GLU A 145 -19.69 -7.29 -9.38
N GLY A 146 -19.06 -6.15 -9.00
CA GLY A 146 -19.41 -4.80 -9.48
C GLY A 146 -20.59 -4.17 -8.73
N ASP A 147 -21.12 -4.82 -7.70
CA ASP A 147 -22.21 -4.29 -6.88
C ASP A 147 -21.67 -3.47 -5.70
N TYR A 148 -21.23 -2.25 -6.01
CA TYR A 148 -20.72 -1.31 -5.01
C TYR A 148 -21.80 -0.90 -4.02
N SER A 149 -23.05 -0.82 -4.45
CA SER A 149 -24.19 -0.44 -3.61
C SER A 149 -24.43 -1.43 -2.50
N ALA A 150 -24.59 -2.73 -2.85
CA ALA A 150 -24.78 -3.78 -1.85
C ALA A 150 -23.57 -3.89 -0.90
N GLY A 151 -22.34 -3.81 -1.43
CA GLY A 151 -21.15 -3.89 -0.60
C GLY A 151 -21.03 -2.74 0.39
N MET A 152 -21.32 -1.51 -0.02
CA MET A 152 -21.28 -0.35 0.88
C MET A 152 -22.36 -0.42 1.97
N VAL A 153 -23.57 -0.85 1.63
CA VAL A 153 -24.66 -1.04 2.61
C VAL A 153 -24.29 -2.14 3.61
N ALA A 154 -23.82 -3.31 3.13
CA ALA A 154 -23.42 -4.41 3.99
C ALA A 154 -22.28 -4.02 4.94
N GLY A 155 -21.29 -3.28 4.45
CA GLY A 155 -20.20 -2.75 5.28
C GLY A 155 -20.68 -1.78 6.35
N MET A 156 -21.60 -0.86 6.00
CA MET A 156 -22.18 0.08 6.97
C MET A 156 -23.04 -0.63 8.03
N GLU A 157 -23.80 -1.63 7.65
CA GLU A 157 -24.57 -2.44 8.60
C GLU A 157 -23.65 -3.19 9.56
N ALA A 158 -22.54 -3.74 9.08
CA ALA A 158 -21.53 -4.37 9.91
C ALA A 158 -20.86 -3.39 10.87
N ILE A 159 -20.50 -2.19 10.43
CA ILE A 159 -19.99 -1.11 11.30
C ILE A 159 -21.01 -0.79 12.39
N CYS A 160 -22.28 -0.59 12.01
CA CYS A 160 -23.36 -0.29 12.96
C CYS A 160 -23.55 -1.40 13.99
N ALA A 161 -23.46 -2.66 13.60
CA ALA A 161 -23.59 -3.79 14.51
C ALA A 161 -22.47 -3.79 15.56
N ILE A 162 -21.22 -3.65 15.15
CA ILE A 162 -20.07 -3.57 16.07
C ILE A 162 -20.22 -2.40 17.04
N LEU A 163 -20.56 -1.22 16.52
CA LEU A 163 -20.66 -0.01 17.34
C LEU A 163 -21.86 -0.01 18.32
N ASN A 164 -22.90 -0.78 18.02
CA ASN A 164 -24.02 -1.00 18.94
C ASN A 164 -23.76 -2.14 19.96
N GLY A 165 -22.55 -2.73 19.97
CA GLY A 165 -22.17 -3.79 20.91
C GLY A 165 -22.75 -5.16 20.53
N SER A 166 -23.27 -5.32 19.32
CA SER A 166 -23.61 -6.64 18.80
C SER A 166 -22.29 -7.37 18.51
N GLU A 167 -22.13 -8.56 19.10
CA GLU A 167 -21.16 -9.51 18.55
C GLU A 167 -21.64 -9.80 17.12
N LEU A 168 -21.04 -9.11 16.14
CA LEU A 168 -21.13 -9.62 14.78
C LEU A 168 -20.55 -11.03 14.89
N ASP A 169 -21.29 -12.00 14.42
CA ASP A 169 -20.70 -13.29 14.09
C ASP A 169 -19.73 -13.05 12.90
N LEU A 170 -18.60 -12.47 13.25
CA LEU A 170 -17.45 -12.30 12.35
C LEU A 170 -16.84 -13.68 12.17
N GLY A 171 -17.73 -14.69 11.98
CA GLY A 171 -17.47 -16.08 11.83
C GLY A 171 -16.07 -16.42 12.33
N GLY A 172 -15.98 -17.02 13.46
CA GLY A 172 -14.71 -17.51 14.02
C GLY A 172 -14.09 -18.64 13.19
N ASN A 173 -14.15 -18.53 11.90
CA ASN A 173 -13.18 -19.07 10.99
C ASN A 173 -12.13 -17.99 10.84
N ASP A 174 -11.11 -18.08 11.68
CA ASP A 174 -9.79 -17.52 11.44
C ASP A 174 -9.18 -18.14 10.14
N ASP A 175 -9.99 -18.28 9.10
CA ASP A 175 -9.57 -18.51 7.73
C ASP A 175 -9.07 -17.21 7.06
N PHE A 176 -8.45 -16.30 7.85
CA PHE A 176 -7.21 -15.71 7.40
C PHE A 176 -6.11 -16.78 7.61
N GLN A 177 -6.26 -17.90 6.98
CA GLN A 177 -5.15 -18.50 6.31
C GLN A 177 -4.80 -17.56 5.13
N GLU A 178 -4.21 -16.38 5.42
CA GLU A 178 -2.95 -16.10 4.74
C GLU A 178 -2.27 -17.46 4.87
N ASP A 179 -1.96 -18.07 3.74
CA ASP A 179 -1.19 -19.31 3.75
C ASP A 179 0.15 -18.99 4.42
N GLU A 180 0.14 -18.82 5.78
CA GLU A 180 1.38 -18.78 6.58
C GLU A 180 2.22 -20.00 6.26
N THR A 181 1.56 -21.12 5.92
CA THR A 181 2.25 -22.30 5.43
C THR A 181 2.93 -22.09 4.09
N THR A 182 2.33 -21.33 3.16
CA THR A 182 2.97 -20.98 1.88
C THR A 182 4.03 -19.90 2.05
N GLU A 183 3.82 -18.87 2.88
CA GLU A 183 4.85 -17.88 3.18
C GLU A 183 6.02 -18.51 3.96
N ILE A 184 5.74 -19.29 5.00
CA ILE A 184 6.77 -20.01 5.74
C ILE A 184 7.47 -21.03 4.82
N ALA A 185 6.74 -21.77 3.98
CA ALA A 185 7.33 -22.68 3.01
C ALA A 185 8.20 -21.94 1.98
N MET A 186 7.77 -20.78 1.48
CA MET A 186 8.57 -19.94 0.57
C MET A 186 9.84 -19.40 1.26
N ILE A 187 9.74 -18.95 2.50
CA ILE A 187 10.89 -18.51 3.31
C ILE A 187 11.84 -19.68 3.56
N LEU A 188 11.35 -20.86 3.91
CA LEU A 188 12.18 -22.05 4.12
C LEU A 188 12.85 -22.52 2.83
N ILE A 189 12.15 -22.52 1.70
CA ILE A 189 12.71 -22.83 0.38
C ILE A 189 13.78 -21.79 0.00
N PHE A 190 13.55 -20.50 0.24
CA PHE A 190 14.50 -19.44 -0.02
C PHE A 190 15.74 -19.55 0.88
N MET A 191 15.55 -19.82 2.18
CA MET A 191 16.64 -20.08 3.12
C MET A 191 17.44 -21.32 2.73
N MET A 192 16.77 -22.42 2.33
CA MET A 192 17.43 -23.61 1.82
C MET A 192 18.22 -23.33 0.55
N PHE A 193 17.68 -22.52 -0.37
CA PHE A 193 18.38 -22.11 -1.58
C PHE A 193 19.64 -21.28 -1.26
N ILE A 194 19.57 -20.37 -0.30
CA ILE A 194 20.72 -19.56 0.16
C ILE A 194 21.74 -20.46 0.88
N CYS A 195 21.31 -21.27 1.83
CA CYS A 195 22.22 -22.05 2.67
C CYS A 195 22.89 -23.23 1.93
N VAL A 196 22.21 -23.82 0.95
CA VAL A 196 22.69 -24.99 0.22
C VAL A 196 23.02 -24.64 -1.24
N GLY A 197 22.15 -23.93 -1.93
CA GLY A 197 22.29 -23.61 -3.36
C GLY A 197 23.46 -22.68 -3.64
N VAL A 198 23.60 -21.61 -2.86
CA VAL A 198 24.68 -20.64 -3.05
C VAL A 198 26.07 -21.25 -2.81
N PRO A 199 26.33 -21.98 -1.68
CA PRO A 199 27.60 -22.64 -1.49
C PRO A 199 27.91 -23.70 -2.55
N LEU A 200 26.92 -24.48 -2.98
CA LEU A 200 27.10 -25.46 -4.06
C LEU A 200 27.45 -24.76 -5.38
N LEU A 201 26.81 -23.64 -5.70
CA LEU A 201 27.11 -22.83 -6.88
C LEU A 201 28.55 -22.28 -6.82
N LEU A 202 28.97 -21.75 -5.65
CA LEU A 202 30.33 -21.25 -5.43
C LEU A 202 31.38 -22.35 -5.61
N VAL A 203 31.13 -23.56 -5.05
CA VAL A 203 32.00 -24.73 -5.24
C VAL A 203 32.03 -25.15 -6.71
N PHE A 204 30.90 -25.11 -7.40
CA PHE A 204 30.84 -25.43 -8.83
C PHE A 204 31.66 -24.44 -9.68
N ILE A 205 31.49 -23.12 -9.41
CA ILE A 205 32.26 -22.06 -10.10
C ILE A 205 33.76 -22.20 -9.81
N ASP A 206 34.14 -22.46 -8.54
CA ASP A 206 35.54 -22.68 -8.18
C ASP A 206 36.13 -23.90 -8.93
N ARG A 207 35.43 -25.03 -8.96
CA ARG A 207 35.85 -26.21 -9.74
C ARG A 207 35.98 -25.91 -11.21
N GLN A 208 35.02 -25.13 -11.78
CA GLN A 208 35.09 -24.76 -13.21
C GLN A 208 36.30 -23.83 -13.48
N SER A 209 36.60 -22.93 -12.58
CA SER A 209 37.72 -21.98 -12.69
C SER A 209 39.08 -22.66 -12.60
N ARG A 210 39.18 -23.83 -11.95
CA ARG A 210 40.43 -24.63 -11.83
C ARG A 210 40.63 -25.65 -12.96
N LYS A 211 39.73 -25.72 -13.95
CA LYS A 211 39.90 -26.60 -15.10
C LYS A 211 41.00 -26.07 -16.02
N CYS A 212 41.96 -26.95 -16.36
CA CYS A 212 42.99 -26.63 -17.33
C CYS A 212 42.43 -26.64 -18.77
N PRO A 213 42.64 -25.59 -19.58
CA PRO A 213 42.14 -25.56 -20.95
C PRO A 213 42.78 -26.63 -21.85
N LYS A 214 44.00 -27.08 -21.54
CA LYS A 214 44.74 -28.08 -22.35
C LYS A 214 44.33 -29.51 -22.01
N CYS A 215 44.38 -29.91 -20.74
CA CYS A 215 44.12 -31.32 -20.34
C CYS A 215 42.69 -31.52 -19.79
N LYS A 216 41.88 -30.45 -19.66
CA LYS A 216 40.49 -30.44 -19.14
C LYS A 216 40.31 -30.96 -17.70
N GLN A 217 41.40 -31.24 -16.98
CA GLN A 217 41.37 -31.67 -15.58
C GLN A 217 41.37 -30.49 -14.61
N ILE A 218 40.81 -30.68 -13.41
CA ILE A 218 40.79 -29.68 -12.36
C ILE A 218 42.14 -29.72 -11.61
N ALA A 219 43.14 -29.08 -12.19
CA ALA A 219 44.54 -29.17 -11.75
C ALA A 219 45.28 -27.83 -11.81
N LEU A 220 44.62 -26.71 -12.08
CA LEU A 220 45.22 -25.39 -12.06
C LEU A 220 45.46 -24.94 -10.61
N LYS A 221 46.74 -24.62 -10.29
CA LYS A 221 47.14 -24.00 -9.04
C LYS A 221 47.70 -22.61 -9.31
N LYS A 222 47.34 -21.64 -8.46
CA LYS A 222 47.92 -20.30 -8.51
C LYS A 222 49.35 -20.35 -7.99
N GLU A 223 50.30 -19.88 -8.77
CA GLU A 223 51.71 -19.89 -8.42
C GLU A 223 52.16 -18.48 -8.02
N SER A 224 51.74 -17.45 -8.75
CA SER A 224 52.13 -16.07 -8.46
C SER A 224 51.06 -15.07 -8.85
N ALA A 225 51.12 -13.89 -8.21
CA ALA A 225 50.31 -12.73 -8.55
C ALA A 225 51.22 -11.51 -8.69
N ARG A 226 51.14 -10.78 -9.81
CA ARG A 226 51.92 -9.60 -10.07
C ARG A 226 51.01 -8.43 -10.37
N ILE A 227 51.27 -7.26 -9.77
CA ILE A 227 50.55 -6.03 -10.12
C ILE A 227 51.09 -5.53 -11.46
N ILE A 228 50.21 -5.38 -12.44
CA ILE A 228 50.55 -4.90 -13.79
C ILE A 228 50.10 -3.45 -14.01
N LYS A 229 49.06 -2.98 -13.29
CA LYS A 229 48.54 -1.62 -13.42
C LYS A 229 47.98 -1.10 -12.13
N ARG A 230 48.16 0.20 -11.86
CA ARG A 230 47.44 0.94 -10.77
C ARG A 230 46.84 2.19 -11.42
N SER A 231 45.53 2.40 -11.27
CA SER A 231 44.84 3.57 -11.80
C SER A 231 43.62 3.88 -10.96
N MET A 232 43.47 5.12 -10.46
CA MET A 232 42.31 5.61 -9.77
C MET A 232 41.72 4.66 -8.70
N GLY A 233 42.58 4.12 -7.78
CA GLY A 233 42.12 3.22 -6.70
C GLY A 233 41.86 1.76 -7.16
N ILE A 234 42.15 1.41 -8.41
CA ILE A 234 42.03 0.07 -8.92
C ILE A 234 43.45 -0.50 -9.14
N ARG A 235 43.71 -1.70 -8.59
CA ARG A 235 44.92 -2.46 -8.80
C ARG A 235 44.59 -3.65 -9.71
N THR A 236 45.19 -3.71 -10.89
CA THR A 236 45.06 -4.86 -11.79
C THR A 236 46.20 -5.85 -11.51
N TYR A 237 45.85 -7.07 -11.13
CA TYR A 237 46.77 -8.18 -10.91
C TYR A 237 46.78 -9.10 -12.13
N GLU A 238 47.96 -9.61 -12.47
CA GLU A 238 48.11 -10.76 -13.35
C GLU A 238 48.41 -11.98 -12.48
N ASP A 239 47.42 -12.87 -12.37
CA ASP A 239 47.53 -14.12 -11.64
C ASP A 239 48.02 -15.22 -12.60
N THR A 240 49.14 -15.86 -12.28
CA THR A 240 49.69 -16.96 -13.04
C THR A 240 49.29 -18.30 -12.41
N TYR A 241 48.66 -19.13 -13.21
CA TYR A 241 48.23 -20.47 -12.81
C TYR A 241 49.00 -21.54 -13.57
N VAL A 242 49.48 -22.56 -12.88
CA VAL A 242 50.19 -23.68 -13.48
C VAL A 242 49.41 -24.97 -13.28
N CYS A 243 49.26 -25.76 -14.32
CA CYS A 243 48.60 -27.05 -14.23
C CYS A 243 49.52 -28.11 -13.66
N SER A 244 49.20 -28.69 -12.50
CA SER A 244 50.01 -29.75 -11.87
C SER A 244 50.07 -31.07 -12.66
N LYS A 245 49.21 -31.26 -13.67
CA LYS A 245 49.16 -32.49 -14.47
C LYS A 245 49.89 -32.38 -15.82
N CYS A 246 49.81 -31.23 -16.50
CA CYS A 246 50.39 -31.09 -17.84
C CYS A 246 51.34 -29.89 -17.99
N GLY A 247 51.65 -29.20 -16.89
CA GLY A 247 52.56 -28.05 -16.88
C GLY A 247 52.09 -26.79 -17.62
N ASN A 248 50.86 -26.82 -18.15
CA ASN A 248 50.34 -25.66 -18.92
C ASN A 248 50.17 -24.44 -18.02
N VAL A 249 50.67 -23.27 -18.48
CA VAL A 249 50.60 -22.00 -17.77
C VAL A 249 49.46 -21.17 -18.31
N VAL A 250 48.59 -20.67 -17.42
CA VAL A 250 47.44 -19.82 -17.76
C VAL A 250 47.57 -18.51 -16.96
N LYS A 251 47.50 -17.37 -17.66
CA LYS A 251 47.51 -16.05 -17.03
C LYS A 251 46.13 -15.48 -17.04
N ARG A 252 45.67 -14.95 -15.91
CA ARG A 252 44.35 -14.28 -15.74
C ARG A 252 44.53 -12.92 -15.12
N LYS A 253 43.84 -11.91 -15.62
CA LYS A 253 43.79 -10.57 -15.04
C LYS A 253 42.67 -10.48 -14.03
N ARG A 254 42.93 -9.84 -12.90
CA ARG A 254 41.93 -9.55 -11.85
C ARG A 254 42.11 -8.11 -11.38
N ASP A 255 41.00 -7.38 -11.37
CA ASP A 255 40.98 -6.04 -10.83
C ASP A 255 40.49 -6.11 -9.35
N ASP A 256 41.20 -5.39 -8.50
CA ASP A 256 40.93 -5.30 -7.07
C ASP A 256 40.82 -3.83 -6.67
N TYR A 257 39.73 -3.48 -5.96
CA TYR A 257 39.50 -2.10 -5.52
C TYR A 257 40.24 -1.85 -4.22
N ASP A 258 41.06 -0.80 -4.18
CA ASP A 258 41.78 -0.40 -2.98
C ASP A 258 40.85 0.34 -2.02
N SER A 259 40.28 -0.39 -1.05
CA SER A 259 39.39 0.14 -0.03
C SER A 259 40.11 1.00 1.04
N THR A 260 41.43 1.23 0.90
CA THR A 260 42.23 1.95 1.91
C THR A 260 42.15 3.48 1.81
N HIS A 261 41.33 4.05 0.91
CA HIS A 261 41.11 5.50 0.82
C HIS A 261 39.74 5.96 1.35
N THR A 262 39.20 5.34 2.38
CA THR A 262 38.20 6.02 3.20
C THR A 262 38.93 6.76 4.32
N ASN A 263 39.28 8.01 4.06
CA ASN A 263 39.68 8.96 5.09
C ASN A 263 38.57 9.05 6.13
N HIS A 264 38.80 8.46 7.28
CA HIS A 264 38.09 8.81 8.52
C HIS A 264 38.36 10.28 8.81
N ARG A 265 37.46 11.15 8.36
CA ARG A 265 37.29 12.45 9.00
C ARG A 265 35.97 12.41 9.74
N GLY A 266 36.06 12.52 11.06
CA GLY A 266 35.00 12.30 12.01
C GLY A 266 33.76 13.14 11.71
N GLY A 267 32.62 12.50 11.82
CA GLY A 267 31.29 13.07 11.93
C GLY A 267 30.55 12.24 12.96
N GLY A 268 30.38 12.81 14.18
CA GLY A 268 29.63 12.17 15.26
C GLY A 268 28.14 11.99 14.87
N PRO A 269 27.40 11.19 15.63
CA PRO A 269 26.01 10.90 15.34
C PRO A 269 25.16 12.16 15.44
N ILE A 270 24.52 12.53 14.35
CA ILE A 270 23.52 13.59 14.33
C ILE A 270 22.26 13.03 15.01
N ILE A 271 22.07 13.41 16.26
CA ILE A 271 20.82 13.24 16.97
C ILE A 271 19.86 14.28 16.38
N MET A 272 18.95 13.88 15.50
CA MET A 272 17.82 14.71 15.10
C MET A 272 16.84 14.80 16.27
N GLY A 273 16.98 15.86 17.05
CA GLY A 273 15.99 16.27 18.02
C GLY A 273 14.74 16.76 17.29
N GLY A 274 13.60 16.07 17.52
CA GLY A 274 12.30 16.48 17.05
C GLY A 274 11.88 17.80 17.70
N GLY A 275 11.72 18.85 16.88
CA GLY A 275 11.11 20.09 17.29
C GLY A 275 9.60 19.97 17.27
N PHE A 276 8.98 19.95 18.45
CA PHE A 276 7.54 20.11 18.59
C PHE A 276 7.14 21.56 18.25
N GLY A 277 6.64 21.74 17.03
CA GLY A 277 5.95 22.96 16.61
C GLY A 277 4.53 23.01 17.16
N ARG A 278 4.32 23.80 18.20
CA ARG A 278 3.02 24.09 18.79
C ARG A 278 2.33 25.13 17.92
N GLY A 279 1.45 24.68 16.97
CA GLY A 279 0.59 25.57 16.19
C GLY A 279 -0.77 25.64 16.83
N GLY A 280 -1.12 26.83 17.36
CA GLY A 280 -2.44 27.11 17.92
C GLY A 280 -3.50 27.18 16.82
N GLY A 281 -4.51 26.33 16.88
CA GLY A 281 -5.69 26.38 16.03
C GLY A 281 -6.70 27.38 16.54
N PHE A 282 -7.08 28.35 15.71
CA PHE A 282 -8.21 29.24 15.94
C PHE A 282 -9.51 28.45 15.74
N GLY A 283 -10.28 28.28 16.81
CA GLY A 283 -11.62 27.72 16.77
C GLY A 283 -12.57 28.72 16.14
N GLY A 284 -12.94 28.50 14.89
CA GLY A 284 -14.08 29.14 14.24
C GLY A 284 -15.33 28.32 14.49
N GLY A 285 -16.19 28.77 15.38
CA GLY A 285 -17.53 28.20 15.56
C GLY A 285 -18.39 28.46 14.33
N SER A 286 -18.58 27.43 13.50
CA SER A 286 -19.47 27.47 12.35
C SER A 286 -20.89 27.12 12.80
N ILE A 287 -21.81 28.11 12.73
CA ILE A 287 -23.25 27.90 12.84
C ILE A 287 -23.74 27.38 11.48
N GLY A 288 -23.47 26.14 11.19
CA GLY A 288 -23.85 25.46 9.94
C GLY A 288 -23.82 23.96 10.16
N GLY A 289 -24.70 23.22 9.49
CA GLY A 289 -24.68 21.77 9.55
C GLY A 289 -23.34 21.23 9.05
N GLY A 290 -22.54 20.66 9.94
CA GLY A 290 -21.24 20.08 9.67
C GLY A 290 -20.88 19.06 10.74
N PHE A 291 -19.73 18.43 10.57
CA PHE A 291 -19.16 17.54 11.58
C PHE A 291 -18.63 18.34 12.77
N GLY A 292 -18.43 17.67 13.93
CA GLY A 292 -18.16 18.31 15.20
C GLY A 292 -16.69 18.65 15.50
N GLY A 293 -15.77 18.48 14.53
CA GLY A 293 -14.35 18.81 14.66
C GLY A 293 -13.53 17.76 15.39
N GLY A 294 -13.73 16.48 15.09
CA GLY A 294 -12.92 15.37 15.56
C GLY A 294 -11.55 15.29 14.86
N HIS A 295 -10.62 14.55 15.45
CA HIS A 295 -9.29 14.27 14.91
C HIS A 295 -9.16 12.79 14.60
N PHE A 296 -8.48 12.50 13.47
CA PHE A 296 -8.15 11.13 13.08
C PHE A 296 -6.79 10.73 13.64
N GLY A 297 -6.67 9.46 14.08
CA GLY A 297 -5.46 8.89 14.64
C GLY A 297 -4.51 8.28 13.63
N GLY A 298 -4.92 8.25 12.37
CA GLY A 298 -4.21 7.48 11.34
C GLY A 298 -4.52 5.98 11.39
N GLY A 299 -5.45 5.56 12.25
CA GLY A 299 -6.02 4.21 12.26
C GLY A 299 -6.97 3.99 11.09
N GLY A 300 -7.39 2.74 10.91
CA GLY A 300 -8.28 2.30 9.85
C GLY A 300 -7.70 1.18 9.01
N ALA A 301 -8.34 0.86 7.91
CA ALA A 301 -7.88 -0.19 7.00
C ALA A 301 -8.14 0.19 5.55
N GLY A 302 -7.36 -0.39 4.64
CA GLY A 302 -7.58 -0.31 3.20
C GLY A 302 -7.59 -1.70 2.58
N SER A 303 -8.41 -1.87 1.54
CA SER A 303 -8.48 -3.10 0.78
C SER A 303 -8.67 -2.81 -0.70
N ARG A 304 -8.05 -3.65 -1.53
CA ARG A 304 -8.21 -3.66 -3.00
C ARG A 304 -8.87 -4.97 -3.44
N TRP A 305 -9.57 -4.94 -4.58
CA TRP A 305 -10.25 -6.11 -5.14
C TRP A 305 -9.98 -6.33 -6.61
#